data_e0c81d238876bb829eafa65a20b6d5fe
#
_entry.id   e0c81d238876bb829eafa65a20b6d5fe
#
_cell.length_a   1.000
_cell.length_b   1.000
_cell.length_c   1.000
_cell.angle_alpha   90.00
_cell.angle_beta   90.00
_cell.angle_gamma   90.00
#
_symmetry.space_group_name_H-M   'P 1'
#
loop_
_entity.id
_entity.type
_entity.pdbx_description
1 polymer ?
#
loop_
_entity_poly.entity_id
_entity_poly.type
_entity_poly.pdbx_seq_one_letter_code
_entity_poly.pdbx_strand_id
1 'polypeptide(L)'
;FLQSALHTIAWTIIETRLYQPQPYVARDWIRQQYMIWGVAAMVLLTLLVVLSTSWGIRLTGYEFFRKAHYVLAMVYIGACWGHWEQLKVFLLPGLIVWFIDRGIRLARTTLLHYNFLPSGHMGFRSASANITLYKDEVNGDIVRLDYDHPQDAWAVGQHFYLTFPESSIWQSHPFTPVSLPVFGANSQRHSYIFRARKGETKKIAELSTKRTIHAMDHEQSHEGLMAEARLSVLMTGPYGERTTSNLAPNTNILCIAGGTGIAYVLPVLLDLASRPQNSERHMSLVWAVRRRSDIDWVAPELAVLKRKCRNLRTNMHIYVTRAGGEADVAPPAIAEKAGVTDCNKEINLASSSNSSSQDASSALSVHGVSKSDLELNHIQARPDLDVIVRDFVTETVKGGTDIFASGPGGMISDLRRIIASTNKGGDVWKGDDRWDVRLTCDDRLEW
;
A
#
# COMPACT_ATOMS: atom_id res chain seq x y z
N PHE A 1 27.17 -8.09 -10.09
CA PHE A 1 27.87 -9.09 -9.28
C PHE A 1 28.54 -10.15 -10.15
N LEU A 2 27.82 -10.91 -10.97
CA LEU A 2 28.36 -11.99 -11.79
C LEU A 2 29.54 -11.51 -12.66
N GLN A 3 29.39 -10.38 -13.33
CA GLN A 3 30.42 -9.80 -14.19
C GLN A 3 31.67 -9.42 -13.39
N SER A 4 31.51 -8.82 -12.21
CA SER A 4 32.64 -8.49 -11.33
C SER A 4 33.32 -9.74 -10.76
N ALA A 5 32.54 -10.77 -10.42
CA ALA A 5 33.09 -12.05 -9.97
C ALA A 5 33.90 -12.74 -11.07
N LEU A 6 33.39 -12.79 -12.31
CA LEU A 6 34.11 -13.34 -13.46
C LEU A 6 35.40 -12.57 -13.75
N HIS A 7 35.36 -11.22 -13.69
CA HIS A 7 36.54 -10.39 -13.81
C HIS A 7 37.59 -10.75 -12.75
N THR A 8 37.19 -10.81 -11.49
CA THR A 8 38.10 -11.14 -10.38
C THR A 8 38.71 -12.53 -10.56
N ILE A 9 37.90 -13.55 -10.89
CA ILE A 9 38.38 -14.92 -11.11
C ILE A 9 39.36 -14.98 -12.29
N ALA A 10 38.98 -14.39 -13.43
CA ALA A 10 39.82 -14.41 -14.63
C ALA A 10 41.19 -13.77 -14.37
N TRP A 11 41.23 -12.56 -13.79
CA TRP A 11 42.46 -11.90 -13.46
C TRP A 11 43.27 -12.64 -12.40
N THR A 12 42.66 -13.20 -11.39
CA THR A 12 43.34 -14.02 -10.39
C THR A 12 44.03 -15.22 -11.03
N ILE A 13 43.39 -15.90 -11.99
CA ILE A 13 43.97 -17.04 -12.70
C ILE A 13 45.14 -16.61 -13.57
N ILE A 14 44.98 -15.50 -14.33
CA ILE A 14 46.01 -14.97 -15.22
C ILE A 14 47.26 -14.59 -14.41
N GLU A 15 47.10 -13.78 -13.37
CA GLU A 15 48.21 -13.30 -12.58
C GLU A 15 48.91 -14.41 -11.77
N THR A 16 48.12 -15.36 -11.24
CA THR A 16 48.69 -16.54 -10.55
C THR A 16 49.58 -17.37 -11.49
N ARG A 17 49.17 -17.51 -12.75
CA ARG A 17 49.98 -18.22 -13.76
C ARG A 17 51.22 -17.45 -14.16
N LEU A 18 51.12 -16.13 -14.27
CA LEU A 18 52.20 -15.22 -14.62
C LEU A 18 53.31 -15.24 -13.55
N TYR A 19 52.94 -15.29 -12.28
CA TYR A 19 53.85 -15.24 -11.15
C TYR A 19 54.33 -16.61 -10.62
N GLN A 20 53.94 -17.69 -11.26
CA GLN A 20 54.52 -19.02 -10.94
C GLN A 20 55.90 -19.13 -11.57
N PRO A 21 56.93 -19.65 -10.83
CA PRO A 21 56.96 -20.14 -9.41
C PRO A 21 57.40 -19.05 -8.40
N GLN A 22 57.08 -17.80 -8.59
CA GLN A 22 57.58 -16.64 -7.79
C GLN A 22 56.47 -16.10 -6.84
N PRO A 23 56.15 -16.79 -5.72
CA PRO A 23 55.05 -16.40 -4.85
C PRO A 23 55.27 -15.06 -4.14
N TYR A 24 56.49 -14.62 -3.96
CA TYR A 24 56.81 -13.29 -3.38
C TYR A 24 56.39 -12.16 -4.30
N VAL A 25 56.49 -12.31 -5.62
CA VAL A 25 56.04 -11.32 -6.61
C VAL A 25 54.53 -11.21 -6.64
N ALA A 26 53.82 -12.35 -6.55
CA ALA A 26 52.36 -12.35 -6.43
C ALA A 26 51.92 -11.63 -5.15
N ARG A 27 52.62 -11.85 -4.03
CA ARG A 27 52.31 -11.12 -2.77
C ARG A 27 52.52 -9.61 -2.90
N ASP A 28 53.58 -9.18 -3.56
CA ASP A 28 53.87 -7.76 -3.76
C ASP A 28 52.88 -7.11 -4.73
N TRP A 29 52.39 -7.85 -5.74
CA TRP A 29 51.32 -7.42 -6.63
C TRP A 29 49.99 -7.23 -5.87
N ILE A 30 49.55 -8.17 -5.04
CA ILE A 30 48.31 -8.04 -4.22
C ILE A 30 48.40 -6.86 -3.26
N ARG A 31 49.60 -6.49 -2.78
CA ARG A 31 49.83 -5.35 -1.88
C ARG A 31 49.75 -3.99 -2.56
N GLN A 32 49.72 -3.95 -3.87
CA GLN A 32 49.58 -2.67 -4.59
C GLN A 32 48.25 -2.01 -4.23
N GLN A 33 48.24 -0.72 -4.07
CA GLN A 33 47.08 0.03 -3.55
C GLN A 33 45.82 -0.20 -4.39
N TYR A 34 45.92 -0.23 -5.71
CA TYR A 34 44.77 -0.48 -6.57
C TYR A 34 44.19 -1.92 -6.36
N MET A 35 45.04 -2.91 -6.10
CA MET A 35 44.60 -4.27 -5.82
C MET A 35 43.87 -4.37 -4.48
N ILE A 36 44.37 -3.68 -3.45
CA ILE A 36 43.69 -3.59 -2.13
C ILE A 36 42.30 -3.02 -2.32
N TRP A 37 42.15 -1.93 -3.09
CA TRP A 37 40.84 -1.34 -3.40
C TRP A 37 39.95 -2.29 -4.22
N GLY A 38 40.52 -3.07 -5.14
CA GLY A 38 39.78 -4.09 -5.90
C GLY A 38 39.21 -5.18 -5.00
N VAL A 39 40.03 -5.70 -4.05
CA VAL A 39 39.56 -6.66 -3.05
C VAL A 39 38.49 -6.05 -2.16
N ALA A 40 38.70 -4.83 -1.68
CA ALA A 40 37.71 -4.12 -0.88
C ALA A 40 36.39 -3.94 -1.65
N ALA A 41 36.44 -3.56 -2.93
CA ALA A 41 35.25 -3.43 -3.77
C ALA A 41 34.50 -4.77 -3.91
N MET A 42 35.21 -5.89 -4.12
CA MET A 42 34.56 -7.22 -4.20
C MET A 42 33.90 -7.64 -2.90
N VAL A 43 34.55 -7.40 -1.75
CA VAL A 43 33.95 -7.68 -0.43
C VAL A 43 32.71 -6.85 -0.20
N LEU A 44 32.79 -5.54 -0.47
CA LEU A 44 31.65 -4.62 -0.33
C LEU A 44 30.48 -5.00 -1.25
N LEU A 45 30.78 -5.34 -2.51
CA LEU A 45 29.76 -5.80 -3.46
C LEU A 45 29.09 -7.11 -3.00
N THR A 46 29.87 -8.05 -2.46
CA THR A 46 29.33 -9.30 -1.91
C THR A 46 28.43 -9.02 -0.72
N LEU A 47 28.83 -8.15 0.21
CA LEU A 47 27.98 -7.72 1.32
C LEU A 47 26.70 -7.04 0.85
N LEU A 48 26.77 -6.16 -0.13
CA LEU A 48 25.60 -5.51 -0.73
C LEU A 48 24.62 -6.54 -1.30
N VAL A 49 25.11 -7.55 -2.03
CA VAL A 49 24.27 -8.61 -2.60
C VAL A 49 23.65 -9.47 -1.51
N VAL A 50 24.44 -9.97 -0.56
CA VAL A 50 23.97 -10.86 0.52
C VAL A 50 22.92 -10.17 1.39
N LEU A 51 23.17 -8.92 1.80
CA LEU A 51 22.21 -8.15 2.59
C LEU A 51 20.94 -7.77 1.83
N SER A 52 21.00 -7.70 0.49
CA SER A 52 19.83 -7.40 -0.36
C SER A 52 18.96 -8.62 -0.65
N THR A 53 19.40 -9.84 -0.25
CA THR A 53 18.56 -11.02 -0.37
C THR A 53 17.39 -10.97 0.61
N SER A 54 16.28 -11.64 0.27
CA SER A 54 15.13 -11.74 1.18
C SER A 54 15.51 -12.33 2.55
N TRP A 55 16.47 -13.26 2.56
CA TRP A 55 17.03 -13.84 3.79
C TRP A 55 17.82 -12.81 4.60
N GLY A 56 18.72 -12.06 3.95
CA GLY A 56 19.51 -11.01 4.60
C GLY A 56 18.65 -9.90 5.21
N ILE A 57 17.63 -9.44 4.47
CA ILE A 57 16.67 -8.44 4.95
C ILE A 57 15.85 -8.96 6.15
N ARG A 58 15.41 -10.23 6.12
CA ARG A 58 14.67 -10.83 7.24
C ARG A 58 15.53 -10.98 8.50
N LEU A 59 16.82 -11.29 8.33
CA LEU A 59 17.76 -11.44 9.44
C LEU A 59 18.08 -10.10 10.10
N THR A 60 18.34 -9.06 9.31
CA THR A 60 18.80 -7.75 9.81
C THR A 60 17.68 -6.76 10.07
N GLY A 61 16.53 -6.96 9.45
CA GLY A 61 15.42 -6.01 9.42
C GLY A 61 15.58 -4.95 8.34
N TYR A 62 14.45 -4.54 7.74
CA TYR A 62 14.42 -3.62 6.60
C TYR A 62 15.07 -2.25 6.90
N GLU A 63 14.87 -1.71 8.09
CA GLU A 63 15.43 -0.40 8.47
C GLU A 63 16.94 -0.41 8.54
N PHE A 64 17.53 -1.47 9.13
CA PHE A 64 18.97 -1.64 9.16
C PHE A 64 19.52 -1.86 7.76
N PHE A 65 18.93 -2.79 7.00
CA PHE A 65 19.30 -3.06 5.61
C PHE A 65 19.37 -1.76 4.79
N ARG A 66 18.32 -0.94 4.82
CA ARG A 66 18.27 0.30 4.05
C ARG A 66 19.42 1.26 4.38
N LYS A 67 19.72 1.47 5.67
CA LYS A 67 20.81 2.34 6.11
C LYS A 67 22.17 1.75 5.72
N ALA A 68 22.39 0.47 6.02
CA ALA A 68 23.64 -0.22 5.70
C ALA A 68 23.91 -0.26 4.19
N HIS A 69 22.85 -0.50 3.38
CA HIS A 69 22.97 -0.52 1.92
C HIS A 69 23.45 0.83 1.36
N TYR A 70 22.92 1.95 1.84
CA TYR A 70 23.38 3.28 1.42
C TYR A 70 24.85 3.53 1.78
N VAL A 71 25.25 3.22 3.01
CA VAL A 71 26.63 3.40 3.45
C VAL A 71 27.58 2.51 2.65
N LEU A 72 27.26 1.23 2.53
CA LEU A 72 28.07 0.27 1.78
C LEU A 72 28.18 0.64 0.30
N ALA A 73 27.09 1.12 -0.31
CA ALA A 73 27.11 1.56 -1.72
C ALA A 73 28.03 2.77 -1.93
N MET A 74 28.03 3.75 -1.02
CA MET A 74 28.92 4.90 -1.11
C MET A 74 30.40 4.51 -0.95
N VAL A 75 30.68 3.65 0.02
CA VAL A 75 32.06 3.14 0.23
C VAL A 75 32.51 2.28 -0.95
N TYR A 76 31.60 1.45 -1.52
CA TYR A 76 31.86 0.65 -2.71
C TYR A 76 32.23 1.52 -3.93
N ILE A 77 31.50 2.62 -4.16
CA ILE A 77 31.82 3.57 -5.24
C ILE A 77 33.23 4.15 -5.04
N GLY A 78 33.58 4.52 -3.80
CA GLY A 78 34.93 4.98 -3.46
C GLY A 78 35.99 3.92 -3.69
N ALA A 79 35.73 2.67 -3.33
CA ALA A 79 36.63 1.54 -3.57
C ALA A 79 36.84 1.27 -5.07
N CYS A 80 35.79 1.35 -5.89
CA CYS A 80 35.88 1.24 -7.34
C CYS A 80 36.74 2.35 -7.95
N TRP A 81 36.62 3.57 -7.46
CA TRP A 81 37.49 4.68 -7.89
C TRP A 81 38.94 4.43 -7.49
N GLY A 82 39.20 3.99 -6.26
CA GLY A 82 40.55 3.65 -5.81
C GLY A 82 41.18 2.48 -6.57
N HIS A 83 40.33 1.53 -7.05
CA HIS A 83 40.76 0.40 -7.84
C HIS A 83 41.22 0.82 -9.25
N TRP A 84 40.47 1.71 -9.90
CA TRP A 84 40.82 2.21 -11.22
C TRP A 84 40.31 3.64 -11.43
N GLU A 85 41.24 4.57 -11.51
CA GLU A 85 40.92 6.00 -11.55
C GLU A 85 40.03 6.40 -12.73
N GLN A 86 40.16 5.75 -13.88
CA GLN A 86 39.35 6.03 -15.07
C GLN A 86 37.88 5.75 -14.88
N LEU A 87 37.50 4.93 -13.90
CA LEU A 87 36.08 4.70 -13.54
C LEU A 87 35.38 5.99 -13.08
N LYS A 88 36.09 7.01 -12.65
CA LYS A 88 35.53 8.32 -12.28
C LYS A 88 34.58 8.89 -13.32
N VAL A 89 34.87 8.67 -14.62
CA VAL A 89 34.04 9.16 -15.73
C VAL A 89 32.62 8.56 -15.69
N PHE A 90 32.45 7.37 -15.15
CA PHE A 90 31.15 6.70 -14.99
C PHE A 90 30.58 6.89 -13.59
N LEU A 91 31.42 6.89 -12.57
CA LEU A 91 30.97 6.95 -11.17
C LEU A 91 30.49 8.35 -10.79
N LEU A 92 31.19 9.42 -11.23
CA LEU A 92 30.82 10.81 -10.94
C LEU A 92 29.44 11.18 -11.50
N PRO A 93 29.12 10.91 -12.79
CA PRO A 93 27.78 11.16 -13.30
C PRO A 93 26.69 10.43 -12.51
N GLY A 94 26.94 9.17 -12.11
CA GLY A 94 26.01 8.40 -11.27
C GLY A 94 25.78 9.07 -9.92
N LEU A 95 26.82 9.53 -9.25
CA LEU A 95 26.71 10.27 -7.99
C LEU A 95 25.99 11.61 -8.17
N ILE A 96 26.31 12.36 -9.23
CA ILE A 96 25.67 13.65 -9.53
C ILE A 96 24.17 13.45 -9.72
N VAL A 97 23.75 12.48 -10.54
CA VAL A 97 22.32 12.15 -10.74
C VAL A 97 21.64 11.78 -9.42
N TRP A 98 22.32 10.99 -8.58
CA TRP A 98 21.79 10.62 -7.27
C TRP A 98 21.61 11.83 -6.35
N PHE A 99 22.59 12.74 -6.29
CA PHE A 99 22.48 13.97 -5.50
C PHE A 99 21.41 14.91 -6.05
N ILE A 100 21.26 15.02 -7.37
CA ILE A 100 20.19 15.80 -8.00
C ILE A 100 18.82 15.23 -7.62
N ASP A 101 18.61 13.91 -7.71
CA ASP A 101 17.36 13.28 -7.29
C ASP A 101 17.04 13.59 -5.82
N ARG A 102 18.01 13.44 -4.93
CA ARG A 102 17.83 13.77 -3.50
C ARG A 102 17.53 15.25 -3.29
N GLY A 103 18.25 16.12 -3.97
CA GLY A 103 18.04 17.58 -3.92
C GLY A 103 16.65 17.99 -4.40
N ILE A 104 16.19 17.45 -5.53
CA ILE A 104 14.84 17.71 -6.06
C ILE A 104 13.77 17.21 -5.09
N ARG A 105 13.93 16.02 -4.50
CA ARG A 105 13.00 15.50 -3.50
C ARG A 105 12.92 16.39 -2.27
N LEU A 106 14.05 16.86 -1.78
CA LEU A 106 14.10 17.79 -0.64
C LEU A 106 13.43 19.12 -0.98
N ALA A 107 13.77 19.72 -2.13
CA ALA A 107 13.16 20.96 -2.60
C ALA A 107 11.64 20.82 -2.75
N ARG A 108 11.19 19.72 -3.37
CA ARG A 108 9.76 19.43 -3.50
C ARG A 108 9.06 19.29 -2.15
N THR A 109 9.66 18.58 -1.20
CA THR A 109 9.12 18.44 0.16
C THR A 109 9.00 19.80 0.84
N THR A 110 10.03 20.62 0.72
CA THR A 110 10.03 21.98 1.28
C THR A 110 8.92 22.83 0.66
N LEU A 111 8.77 22.82 -0.66
CA LEU A 111 7.73 23.57 -1.36
C LEU A 111 6.32 23.12 -0.98
N LEU A 112 6.09 21.80 -0.84
CA LEU A 112 4.78 21.26 -0.43
C LEU A 112 4.35 21.72 0.97
N HIS A 113 5.33 21.92 1.87
CA HIS A 113 5.07 22.31 3.26
C HIS A 113 5.35 23.79 3.54
N TYR A 114 5.75 24.55 2.52
CA TYR A 114 6.01 25.98 2.66
C TYR A 114 4.70 26.74 2.59
N ASN A 115 4.26 27.24 3.75
CA ASN A 115 2.95 27.85 3.91
C ASN A 115 3.06 29.39 3.88
N PHE A 116 2.43 30.01 2.89
CA PHE A 116 2.29 31.45 2.81
C PHE A 116 1.03 31.87 3.60
N LEU A 117 1.22 32.47 4.76
CA LEU A 117 0.11 32.91 5.59
C LEU A 117 -0.49 34.22 5.08
N PRO A 118 -1.82 34.44 5.26
CA PRO A 118 -2.49 35.71 4.92
C PRO A 118 -1.87 36.94 5.59
N SER A 119 -1.16 36.76 6.71
CA SER A 119 -0.43 37.81 7.40
C SER A 119 0.89 38.21 6.72
N GLY A 120 1.22 37.62 5.56
CA GLY A 120 2.48 37.88 4.84
C GLY A 120 3.68 37.11 5.39
N HIS A 121 3.50 36.28 6.41
CA HIS A 121 4.56 35.42 6.95
C HIS A 121 4.65 34.11 6.17
N MET A 122 5.86 33.71 5.85
CA MET A 122 6.15 32.42 5.22
C MET A 122 6.87 31.50 6.21
N GLY A 123 6.55 30.20 6.18
CA GLY A 123 7.22 29.24 7.05
C GLY A 123 6.95 27.80 6.64
N PHE A 124 7.87 26.92 7.03
CA PHE A 124 7.70 25.49 6.84
C PHE A 124 6.73 24.94 7.88
N ARG A 125 5.65 24.28 7.43
CA ARG A 125 4.63 23.74 8.31
C ARG A 125 4.32 22.29 7.95
N SER A 126 4.41 21.39 8.91
CA SER A 126 3.94 20.02 8.76
C SER A 126 2.41 19.97 8.68
N ALA A 127 1.86 18.98 7.98
CA ALA A 127 0.45 18.68 8.04
C ALA A 127 0.10 18.15 9.45
N SER A 128 -1.10 18.48 9.92
CA SER A 128 -1.62 17.97 11.21
C SER A 128 -2.65 16.89 10.91
N ALA A 129 -2.31 15.63 11.16
CA ALA A 129 -3.15 14.48 10.92
C ALA A 129 -3.96 14.10 12.17
N ASN A 130 -5.26 13.90 12.02
CA ASN A 130 -6.11 13.31 13.03
C ASN A 130 -5.84 11.81 13.09
N ILE A 131 -5.77 11.25 14.29
CA ILE A 131 -5.43 9.86 14.53
C ILE A 131 -6.66 9.10 14.97
N THR A 132 -6.92 7.95 14.34
CA THR A 132 -7.84 6.93 14.85
C THR A 132 -7.05 5.65 15.08
N LEU A 133 -7.11 5.11 16.29
CA LEU A 133 -6.35 3.94 16.71
C LEU A 133 -7.29 2.76 16.97
N TYR A 134 -7.07 1.65 16.25
CA TYR A 134 -7.79 0.39 16.45
C TYR A 134 -6.84 -0.60 17.12
N LYS A 135 -7.15 -1.01 18.34
CA LYS A 135 -6.32 -1.89 19.15
C LYS A 135 -6.31 -3.34 18.64
N ASP A 136 -5.13 -3.90 18.45
CA ASP A 136 -4.89 -5.33 18.15
C ASP A 136 -3.60 -5.78 18.84
N GLU A 137 -3.70 -6.18 20.10
CA GLU A 137 -2.54 -6.58 20.93
C GLU A 137 -1.76 -7.76 20.34
N VAL A 138 -2.44 -8.63 19.59
CA VAL A 138 -1.84 -9.87 19.06
C VAL A 138 -1.04 -9.60 17.78
N ASN A 139 -1.51 -8.69 16.92
CA ASN A 139 -0.95 -8.55 15.58
C ASN A 139 -0.37 -7.15 15.31
N GLY A 140 -0.46 -6.26 16.29
CA GLY A 140 -0.09 -4.86 16.21
C GLY A 140 -1.26 -3.96 15.81
N ASP A 141 -1.38 -2.84 16.50
CA ASP A 141 -2.45 -1.86 16.35
C ASP A 141 -2.57 -1.35 14.91
N ILE A 142 -3.78 -0.97 14.52
CA ILE A 142 -4.01 -0.26 13.26
C ILE A 142 -4.10 1.23 13.56
N VAL A 143 -3.36 2.00 12.78
CA VAL A 143 -3.39 3.46 12.82
C VAL A 143 -4.03 3.96 11.53
N ARG A 144 -5.08 4.77 11.66
CA ARG A 144 -5.65 5.55 10.57
C ARG A 144 -5.28 7.01 10.77
N LEU A 145 -4.81 7.66 9.71
CA LEU A 145 -4.46 9.08 9.69
C LEU A 145 -5.33 9.77 8.66
N ASP A 146 -5.97 10.86 9.07
CA ASP A 146 -6.82 11.68 8.22
C ASP A 146 -6.41 13.15 8.33
N TYR A 147 -6.12 13.80 7.20
CA TYR A 147 -5.80 15.23 7.14
C TYR A 147 -6.09 15.82 5.76
N ASP A 148 -6.24 17.13 5.70
CA ASP A 148 -6.40 17.89 4.47
C ASP A 148 -5.09 18.62 4.15
N HIS A 149 -4.69 18.63 2.89
CA HIS A 149 -3.46 19.27 2.43
C HIS A 149 -3.66 19.99 1.09
N PRO A 150 -3.17 21.24 0.94
CA PRO A 150 -3.31 22.02 -0.30
C PRO A 150 -2.31 21.56 -1.37
N GLN A 151 -2.34 20.29 -1.71
CA GLN A 151 -1.52 19.71 -2.75
C GLN A 151 -2.38 19.36 -3.96
N ASP A 152 -1.75 19.23 -5.13
CA ASP A 152 -2.41 18.77 -6.35
C ASP A 152 -2.96 17.35 -6.21
N ALA A 153 -4.01 17.06 -6.98
CA ALA A 153 -4.60 15.74 -7.05
C ALA A 153 -3.57 14.71 -7.59
N TRP A 154 -3.59 13.53 -7.03
CA TRP A 154 -2.78 12.39 -7.48
C TRP A 154 -3.62 11.42 -8.32
N ALA A 155 -2.99 10.42 -8.91
CA ALA A 155 -3.70 9.33 -9.58
C ALA A 155 -3.79 8.08 -8.67
N VAL A 156 -4.88 7.33 -8.79
CA VAL A 156 -5.05 6.07 -8.05
C VAL A 156 -3.92 5.09 -8.37
N GLY A 157 -3.40 4.43 -7.34
CA GLY A 157 -2.21 3.57 -7.38
C GLY A 157 -0.93 4.28 -6.96
N GLN A 158 -0.90 5.60 -7.01
CA GLN A 158 0.24 6.36 -6.50
C GLN A 158 0.29 6.35 -4.97
N HIS A 159 1.50 6.47 -4.43
CA HIS A 159 1.76 6.50 -2.99
C HIS A 159 2.56 7.73 -2.59
N PHE A 160 2.55 8.02 -1.31
CA PHE A 160 3.33 9.09 -0.70
C PHE A 160 4.28 8.51 0.34
N TYR A 161 5.46 9.12 0.46
CA TYR A 161 6.32 8.87 1.59
C TYR A 161 5.91 9.80 2.72
N LEU A 162 5.53 9.23 3.85
CA LEU A 162 5.22 9.97 5.08
C LEU A 162 6.40 9.89 6.05
N THR A 163 6.78 11.05 6.57
CA THR A 163 7.77 11.21 7.63
C THR A 163 7.08 11.78 8.85
N PHE A 164 7.33 11.20 10.00
CA PHE A 164 6.77 11.64 11.28
C PHE A 164 7.87 12.31 12.12
N PRO A 165 7.97 13.64 12.11
CA PRO A 165 9.07 14.36 12.75
C PRO A 165 9.22 14.06 14.24
N GLU A 166 8.12 13.77 14.91
CA GLU A 166 8.08 13.42 16.35
C GLU A 166 8.72 12.06 16.65
N SER A 167 8.80 11.17 15.66
CA SER A 167 9.48 9.88 15.79
C SER A 167 10.86 9.93 15.17
N SER A 168 10.97 10.32 13.90
CA SER A 168 12.23 10.44 13.17
C SER A 168 12.09 11.31 11.92
N ILE A 169 12.94 12.32 11.79
CA ILE A 169 13.02 13.13 10.55
C ILE A 169 13.78 12.43 9.41
N TRP A 170 14.52 11.36 9.74
CA TRP A 170 15.37 10.64 8.80
C TRP A 170 14.69 9.43 8.16
N GLN A 171 13.50 9.07 8.65
CA GLN A 171 12.79 7.90 8.18
C GLN A 171 11.47 8.31 7.52
N SER A 172 11.30 7.86 6.30
CA SER A 172 10.05 8.01 5.56
C SER A 172 9.55 6.64 5.11
N HIS A 173 8.25 6.43 5.18
CA HIS A 173 7.62 5.18 4.79
C HIS A 173 6.60 5.40 3.69
N PRO A 174 6.54 4.53 2.66
CA PRO A 174 5.56 4.64 1.60
C PRO A 174 4.18 4.17 2.08
N PHE A 175 3.18 5.01 1.90
CA PHE A 175 1.78 4.70 2.17
C PHE A 175 0.90 5.06 0.99
N THR A 176 -0.03 4.17 0.67
CA THR A 176 -1.04 4.41 -0.36
C THR A 176 -2.26 5.08 0.28
N PRO A 177 -2.74 6.24 -0.23
CA PRO A 177 -3.94 6.86 0.27
C PRO A 177 -5.16 5.98 0.01
N VAL A 178 -6.03 5.85 1.01
CA VAL A 178 -7.35 5.20 0.88
C VAL A 178 -8.36 6.16 0.26
N SER A 179 -8.18 7.46 0.50
CA SER A 179 -8.99 8.53 -0.05
C SER A 179 -8.78 8.70 -1.55
N LEU A 180 -9.83 9.13 -2.25
CA LEU A 180 -9.71 9.54 -3.65
C LEU A 180 -9.28 11.01 -3.76
N PRO A 181 -8.49 11.34 -4.78
CA PRO A 181 -8.23 12.74 -5.14
C PRO A 181 -9.48 13.42 -5.70
N VAL A 182 -9.60 14.71 -5.46
CA VAL A 182 -10.66 15.54 -6.01
C VAL A 182 -10.04 16.57 -6.95
N PHE A 183 -10.17 16.36 -8.24
CA PHE A 183 -9.60 17.27 -9.25
C PHE A 183 -10.24 18.65 -9.19
N GLY A 184 -9.41 19.68 -9.18
CA GLY A 184 -9.86 21.08 -9.10
C GLY A 184 -10.20 21.59 -7.69
N ALA A 185 -10.05 20.76 -6.66
CA ALA A 185 -10.19 21.22 -5.27
C ALA A 185 -8.92 21.93 -4.79
N ASN A 186 -9.09 22.97 -3.98
CA ASN A 186 -7.99 23.72 -3.38
C ASN A 186 -7.26 22.94 -2.27
N SER A 187 -7.86 21.89 -1.76
CA SER A 187 -7.30 21.01 -0.74
C SER A 187 -7.71 19.57 -1.01
N GLN A 188 -6.82 18.66 -0.75
CA GLN A 188 -7.00 17.23 -0.94
C GLN A 188 -7.10 16.52 0.41
N ARG A 189 -8.12 15.65 0.54
CA ARG A 189 -8.24 14.78 1.71
C ARG A 189 -7.29 13.61 1.58
N HIS A 190 -6.41 13.45 2.55
CA HIS A 190 -5.49 12.32 2.69
C HIS A 190 -5.94 11.41 3.82
N SER A 191 -6.20 10.14 3.51
CA SER A 191 -6.52 9.10 4.49
C SER A 191 -5.57 7.93 4.29
N TYR A 192 -4.88 7.51 5.35
CA TYR A 192 -3.93 6.41 5.33
C TYR A 192 -4.24 5.40 6.42
N ILE A 193 -4.01 4.13 6.14
CA ILE A 193 -4.18 3.05 7.11
C ILE A 193 -2.95 2.16 7.09
N PHE A 194 -2.39 1.87 8.24
CA PHE A 194 -1.28 0.95 8.35
C PHE A 194 -1.29 0.18 9.67
N ARG A 195 -0.65 -0.98 9.65
CA ARG A 195 -0.50 -1.82 10.83
C ARG A 195 0.85 -1.57 11.50
N ALA A 196 0.82 -1.31 12.79
CA ALA A 196 1.99 -1.15 13.63
C ALA A 196 2.54 -2.51 14.06
N ARG A 197 3.58 -3.00 13.37
CA ARG A 197 4.20 -4.29 13.71
C ARG A 197 5.51 -4.14 14.45
N LYS A 198 6.47 -3.48 13.84
CA LYS A 198 7.85 -3.32 14.33
C LYS A 198 8.42 -1.99 13.86
N GLY A 199 9.55 -1.58 14.46
CA GLY A 199 10.29 -0.41 14.02
C GLY A 199 9.50 0.89 14.17
N GLU A 200 9.57 1.75 13.16
CA GLU A 200 8.98 3.10 13.17
C GLU A 200 7.45 3.07 13.27
N THR A 201 6.77 2.17 12.56
CA THR A 201 5.30 2.09 12.62
C THR A 201 4.79 1.74 14.03
N LYS A 202 5.55 0.94 14.80
CA LYS A 202 5.24 0.65 16.20
C LYS A 202 5.41 1.90 17.07
N LYS A 203 6.49 2.65 16.87
CA LYS A 203 6.69 3.93 17.60
C LYS A 203 5.58 4.93 17.30
N ILE A 204 5.13 5.00 16.05
CA ILE A 204 4.01 5.87 15.67
C ILE A 204 2.74 5.46 16.39
N ALA A 205 2.43 4.16 16.51
CA ALA A 205 1.28 3.69 17.28
C ALA A 205 1.40 4.01 18.79
N GLU A 206 2.59 3.87 19.35
CA GLU A 206 2.86 4.24 20.76
C GLU A 206 2.68 5.74 20.98
N LEU A 207 3.19 6.58 20.07
CA LEU A 207 2.97 8.03 20.10
C LEU A 207 1.48 8.36 19.94
N SER A 208 0.79 7.69 19.03
CA SER A 208 -0.65 7.84 18.82
C SER A 208 -1.44 7.50 20.08
N THR A 209 -1.08 6.39 20.76
CA THR A 209 -1.70 5.99 22.03
C THR A 209 -1.51 7.06 23.10
N LYS A 210 -0.27 7.58 23.27
CA LYS A 210 0.02 8.63 24.26
C LYS A 210 -0.78 9.90 23.98
N ARG A 211 -0.89 10.30 22.71
CA ARG A 211 -1.65 11.48 22.30
C ARG A 211 -3.15 11.31 22.53
N THR A 212 -3.69 10.12 22.25
CA THR A 212 -5.10 9.81 22.49
C THR A 212 -5.42 9.84 23.99
N ILE A 213 -4.58 9.24 24.85
CA ILE A 213 -4.75 9.28 26.29
C ILE A 213 -4.69 10.73 26.80
N HIS A 214 -3.70 11.49 26.36
CA HIS A 214 -3.57 12.90 26.77
C HIS A 214 -4.76 13.76 26.32
N ALA A 215 -5.28 13.51 25.13
CA ALA A 215 -6.49 14.17 24.65
C ALA A 215 -7.71 13.86 25.53
N MET A 216 -7.88 12.58 25.93
CA MET A 216 -8.97 12.16 26.83
C MET A 216 -8.84 12.77 28.23
N ASP A 217 -7.63 12.86 28.79
CA ASP A 217 -7.39 13.49 30.09
C ASP A 217 -7.74 14.99 30.09
N HIS A 218 -7.46 15.67 28.97
CA HIS A 218 -7.80 17.08 28.80
C HIS A 218 -9.32 17.31 28.60
N GLU A 219 -10.02 16.36 27.96
CA GLU A 219 -11.46 16.42 27.74
C GLU A 219 -12.23 16.32 29.08
N GLN A 220 -11.71 15.56 30.04
CA GLN A 220 -12.27 15.47 31.40
C GLN A 220 -12.04 16.76 32.22
N SER A 221 -11.08 17.59 31.81
CA SER A 221 -10.71 18.83 32.55
C SER A 221 -11.40 20.09 32.04
N HIS A 222 -11.97 20.07 30.80
CA HIS A 222 -12.63 21.19 30.18
C HIS A 222 -13.91 20.75 29.45
N GLU A 223 -15.06 21.04 30.03
CA GLU A 223 -16.37 20.86 29.39
C GLU A 223 -16.43 21.62 28.05
N GLY A 224 -16.41 20.89 26.93
CA GLY A 224 -16.90 21.41 25.64
C GLY A 224 -15.96 21.43 24.46
N LEU A 225 -14.67 21.11 24.54
CA LEU A 225 -13.79 21.00 23.37
C LEU A 225 -13.31 19.56 23.22
N MET A 226 -13.78 18.86 22.19
CA MET A 226 -13.24 17.57 21.76
C MET A 226 -11.75 17.71 21.41
N ALA A 227 -10.86 17.25 22.28
CA ALA A 227 -9.42 17.25 22.01
C ALA A 227 -9.10 16.09 21.08
N GLU A 228 -9.05 16.35 19.78
CA GLU A 228 -8.61 15.37 18.78
C GLU A 228 -7.11 15.08 18.94
N ALA A 229 -6.75 13.81 19.02
CA ALA A 229 -5.35 13.40 18.99
C ALA A 229 -4.76 13.68 17.59
N ARG A 230 -3.70 14.49 17.54
CA ARG A 230 -3.07 14.91 16.29
C ARG A 230 -1.60 14.56 16.24
N LEU A 231 -1.10 14.24 15.03
CA LEU A 231 0.29 13.92 14.75
C LEU A 231 0.80 14.78 13.58
N SER A 232 2.04 15.27 13.71
CA SER A 232 2.69 16.02 12.63
C SER A 232 3.17 15.07 11.54
N VAL A 233 2.85 15.40 10.29
CA VAL A 233 3.22 14.59 9.11
C VAL A 233 3.88 15.47 8.05
N LEU A 234 5.05 15.02 7.57
CA LEU A 234 5.67 15.53 6.35
C LEU A 234 5.46 14.51 5.25
N MET A 235 4.93 14.96 4.12
CA MET A 235 4.65 14.10 2.99
C MET A 235 5.50 14.47 1.78
N THR A 236 5.87 13.47 1.00
CA THR A 236 6.59 13.64 -0.26
C THR A 236 5.98 12.70 -1.30
N GLY A 237 5.65 13.22 -2.46
CA GLY A 237 4.99 12.47 -3.52
C GLY A 237 4.16 13.38 -4.43
N PRO A 238 3.28 12.81 -5.27
CA PRO A 238 3.02 11.37 -5.42
C PRO A 238 4.10 10.62 -6.20
N TYR A 239 4.25 9.32 -5.93
CA TYR A 239 5.16 8.41 -6.64
C TYR A 239 4.42 7.15 -7.07
N GLY A 240 4.97 6.45 -8.05
CA GLY A 240 4.44 5.17 -8.54
C GLY A 240 3.52 5.33 -9.75
N GLU A 241 3.01 4.20 -10.19
CA GLU A 241 2.22 4.10 -11.42
C GLU A 241 0.75 4.48 -11.19
N ARG A 242 0.09 4.85 -12.29
CA ARG A 242 -1.34 5.16 -12.34
C ARG A 242 -2.09 3.88 -12.70
N THR A 243 -2.57 3.14 -11.71
CA THR A 243 -3.14 1.80 -11.91
C THR A 243 -4.44 1.78 -12.71
N THR A 244 -5.22 2.86 -12.69
CA THR A 244 -6.53 2.91 -13.35
C THR A 244 -6.55 3.70 -14.66
N SER A 245 -5.42 4.27 -15.10
CA SER A 245 -5.39 5.18 -16.26
C SER A 245 -5.52 4.47 -17.61
N ASN A 246 -5.00 3.25 -17.72
CA ASN A 246 -4.90 2.51 -18.98
C ASN A 246 -5.89 1.34 -19.09
N LEU A 247 -6.90 1.30 -18.22
CA LEU A 247 -7.91 0.25 -18.25
C LEU A 247 -8.89 0.44 -19.41
N ALA A 248 -9.04 -0.57 -20.23
CA ALA A 248 -10.04 -0.55 -21.29
C ALA A 248 -11.46 -0.45 -20.71
N PRO A 249 -12.41 0.18 -21.41
CA PRO A 249 -13.76 0.37 -20.87
C PRO A 249 -14.48 -0.94 -20.51
N ASN A 250 -14.19 -2.03 -21.20
CA ASN A 250 -14.77 -3.37 -21.02
C ASN A 250 -13.95 -4.30 -20.11
N THR A 251 -12.84 -3.81 -19.50
CA THR A 251 -12.04 -4.64 -18.59
C THR A 251 -12.83 -4.91 -17.31
N ASN A 252 -12.97 -6.18 -16.94
CA ASN A 252 -13.56 -6.60 -15.68
C ASN A 252 -12.56 -6.47 -14.53
N ILE A 253 -13.03 -6.16 -13.34
CA ILE A 253 -12.16 -5.80 -12.21
C ILE A 253 -12.48 -6.67 -11.00
N LEU A 254 -11.48 -7.44 -10.57
CA LEU A 254 -11.53 -8.20 -9.33
C LEU A 254 -10.50 -7.64 -8.34
N CYS A 255 -10.98 -7.08 -7.24
CA CYS A 255 -10.15 -6.55 -6.16
C CYS A 255 -10.06 -7.55 -5.01
N ILE A 256 -8.85 -7.99 -4.65
CA ILE A 256 -8.63 -8.96 -3.58
C ILE A 256 -7.72 -8.35 -2.51
N ALA A 257 -8.24 -8.25 -1.28
CA ALA A 257 -7.50 -7.66 -0.17
C ALA A 257 -7.34 -8.61 1.02
N GLY A 258 -6.18 -8.56 1.66
CA GLY A 258 -5.93 -9.19 2.95
C GLY A 258 -5.58 -8.16 4.03
N GLY A 259 -6.43 -8.03 5.06
CA GLY A 259 -6.21 -7.07 6.14
C GLY A 259 -6.08 -5.63 5.64
N THR A 260 -4.99 -4.93 6.00
CA THR A 260 -4.72 -3.54 5.58
C THR A 260 -4.43 -3.38 4.08
N GLY A 261 -4.30 -4.47 3.31
CA GLY A 261 -4.21 -4.43 1.86
C GLY A 261 -5.41 -3.78 1.18
N ILE A 262 -6.53 -3.63 1.91
CA ILE A 262 -7.70 -2.88 1.46
C ILE A 262 -7.36 -1.45 1.03
N ALA A 263 -6.34 -0.84 1.64
CA ALA A 263 -5.89 0.51 1.31
C ALA A 263 -5.40 0.65 -0.14
N TYR A 264 -4.96 -0.43 -0.76
CA TYR A 264 -4.51 -0.43 -2.15
C TYR A 264 -5.65 -0.66 -3.15
N VAL A 265 -6.56 -1.60 -2.85
CA VAL A 265 -7.58 -2.03 -3.81
C VAL A 265 -8.87 -1.21 -3.75
N LEU A 266 -9.23 -0.68 -2.57
CA LEU A 266 -10.47 0.08 -2.40
C LEU A 266 -10.52 1.37 -3.23
N PRO A 267 -9.43 2.18 -3.32
CA PRO A 267 -9.39 3.34 -4.19
C PRO A 267 -9.60 3.03 -5.68
N VAL A 268 -9.16 1.85 -6.15
CA VAL A 268 -9.39 1.40 -7.53
C VAL A 268 -10.89 1.26 -7.81
N LEU A 269 -11.62 0.59 -6.93
CA LEU A 269 -13.07 0.43 -7.08
C LEU A 269 -13.82 1.76 -6.94
N LEU A 270 -13.41 2.59 -5.98
CA LEU A 270 -14.02 3.91 -5.77
C LEU A 270 -13.84 4.82 -6.99
N ASP A 271 -12.65 4.83 -7.60
CA ASP A 271 -12.35 5.61 -8.80
C ASP A 271 -13.20 5.10 -9.99
N LEU A 272 -13.19 3.80 -10.22
CA LEU A 272 -13.96 3.20 -11.30
C LEU A 272 -15.47 3.38 -11.12
N ALA A 273 -15.98 3.25 -9.90
CA ALA A 273 -17.39 3.53 -9.59
C ALA A 273 -17.77 5.02 -9.73
N SER A 274 -16.78 5.91 -9.78
CA SER A 274 -16.96 7.36 -9.96
C SER A 274 -16.97 7.81 -11.43
N ARG A 275 -16.49 6.97 -12.34
CA ARG A 275 -16.43 7.25 -13.78
C ARG A 275 -17.77 6.98 -14.45
N PRO A 276 -18.01 7.55 -15.65
CA PRO A 276 -19.14 7.17 -16.46
C PRO A 276 -19.12 5.64 -16.71
N GLN A 277 -20.24 4.99 -16.40
CA GLN A 277 -20.28 3.54 -16.33
C GLN A 277 -20.49 2.89 -17.69
N ASN A 278 -19.72 1.85 -17.95
CA ASN A 278 -20.04 0.85 -18.94
C ASN A 278 -20.87 -0.27 -18.27
N SER A 279 -22.10 -0.47 -18.70
CA SER A 279 -23.03 -1.46 -18.11
C SER A 279 -22.56 -2.91 -18.21
N GLU A 280 -21.57 -3.18 -19.05
CA GLU A 280 -21.03 -4.52 -19.28
C GLU A 280 -19.86 -4.88 -18.33
N ARG A 281 -19.25 -3.90 -17.67
CA ARG A 281 -18.14 -4.14 -16.74
C ARG A 281 -18.60 -4.83 -15.47
N HIS A 282 -18.00 -5.99 -15.17
CA HIS A 282 -18.18 -6.67 -13.89
C HIS A 282 -17.09 -6.22 -12.91
N MET A 283 -17.49 -5.84 -11.69
CA MET A 283 -16.57 -5.45 -10.61
C MET A 283 -16.85 -6.28 -9.37
N SER A 284 -15.83 -6.72 -8.65
CA SER A 284 -15.99 -7.45 -7.39
C SER A 284 -14.91 -7.08 -6.40
N LEU A 285 -15.29 -7.04 -5.11
CA LEU A 285 -14.40 -6.89 -3.97
C LEU A 285 -14.43 -8.17 -3.13
N VAL A 286 -13.27 -8.73 -2.89
CA VAL A 286 -13.04 -9.82 -1.96
C VAL A 286 -12.07 -9.33 -0.89
N TRP A 287 -12.54 -9.20 0.35
CA TRP A 287 -11.71 -8.71 1.43
C TRP A 287 -11.69 -9.67 2.61
N ALA A 288 -10.53 -10.21 2.92
CA ALA A 288 -10.30 -11.08 4.06
C ALA A 288 -9.82 -10.27 5.27
N VAL A 289 -10.61 -10.25 6.32
CA VAL A 289 -10.33 -9.64 7.62
C VAL A 289 -10.28 -10.71 8.71
N ARG A 290 -9.71 -10.37 9.85
CA ARG A 290 -9.67 -11.30 10.99
C ARG A 290 -10.92 -11.21 11.85
N ARG A 291 -11.33 -9.99 12.19
CA ARG A 291 -12.48 -9.67 13.04
C ARG A 291 -13.49 -8.84 12.25
N ARG A 292 -14.73 -8.88 12.65
CA ARG A 292 -15.77 -8.05 12.05
C ARG A 292 -15.51 -6.56 12.27
N SER A 293 -14.95 -6.18 13.42
CA SER A 293 -14.56 -4.82 13.76
C SER A 293 -13.45 -4.26 12.85
N ASP A 294 -12.71 -5.11 12.13
CA ASP A 294 -11.70 -4.65 11.17
C ASP A 294 -12.31 -3.88 9.99
N ILE A 295 -13.62 -4.02 9.77
CA ILE A 295 -14.37 -3.33 8.70
C ILE A 295 -14.44 -1.82 8.98
N ASP A 296 -14.40 -1.43 10.23
CA ASP A 296 -14.49 -0.03 10.66
C ASP A 296 -13.29 0.82 10.19
N TRP A 297 -12.16 0.18 9.86
CA TRP A 297 -10.97 0.90 9.34
C TRP A 297 -11.27 1.74 8.09
N VAL A 298 -12.20 1.28 7.25
CA VAL A 298 -12.58 1.90 5.98
C VAL A 298 -14.09 2.10 5.83
N ALA A 299 -14.81 2.16 6.94
CA ALA A 299 -16.27 2.30 6.94
C ALA A 299 -16.75 3.52 6.11
N PRO A 300 -16.14 4.72 6.19
CA PRO A 300 -16.53 5.86 5.38
C PRO A 300 -16.41 5.61 3.87
N GLU A 301 -15.30 4.99 3.44
CA GLU A 301 -15.02 4.69 2.03
C GLU A 301 -15.94 3.61 1.50
N LEU A 302 -16.22 2.57 2.31
CA LEU A 302 -17.19 1.53 1.96
C LEU A 302 -18.62 2.10 1.82
N ALA A 303 -19.01 3.04 2.66
CA ALA A 303 -20.31 3.71 2.56
C ALA A 303 -20.40 4.52 1.24
N VAL A 304 -19.33 5.17 0.82
CA VAL A 304 -19.27 5.86 -0.48
C VAL A 304 -19.36 4.85 -1.62
N LEU A 305 -18.61 3.74 -1.55
CA LEU A 305 -18.64 2.71 -2.58
C LEU A 305 -20.04 2.11 -2.72
N LYS A 306 -20.70 1.76 -1.62
CA LYS A 306 -22.08 1.25 -1.61
C LYS A 306 -23.06 2.20 -2.32
N ARG A 307 -22.97 3.50 -2.04
CA ARG A 307 -23.84 4.50 -2.68
C ARG A 307 -23.61 4.59 -4.19
N LYS A 308 -22.34 4.55 -4.61
CA LYS A 308 -21.99 4.65 -6.03
C LYS A 308 -22.30 3.37 -6.82
N CYS A 309 -22.22 2.22 -6.18
CA CYS A 309 -22.42 0.92 -6.82
C CYS A 309 -23.88 0.43 -6.87
N ARG A 310 -24.86 1.19 -6.36
CA ARG A 310 -26.28 0.76 -6.36
C ARG A 310 -26.83 0.33 -7.72
N ASN A 311 -26.32 0.91 -8.80
CA ASN A 311 -26.76 0.63 -10.18
C ASN A 311 -25.74 -0.19 -10.98
N LEU A 312 -24.73 -0.75 -10.34
CA LEU A 312 -23.64 -1.45 -10.99
C LEU A 312 -23.65 -2.94 -10.66
N ARG A 313 -23.14 -3.76 -11.61
CA ARG A 313 -22.81 -5.15 -11.32
C ARG A 313 -21.55 -5.21 -10.44
N THR A 314 -21.74 -4.94 -9.14
CA THR A 314 -20.62 -4.96 -8.18
C THR A 314 -20.97 -5.86 -7.01
N ASN A 315 -20.18 -6.89 -6.78
CA ASN A 315 -20.32 -7.80 -5.66
C ASN A 315 -19.26 -7.46 -4.60
N MET A 316 -19.65 -7.48 -3.31
CA MET A 316 -18.73 -7.26 -2.21
C MET A 316 -18.82 -8.42 -1.22
N HIS A 317 -17.73 -9.18 -1.11
CA HIS A 317 -17.61 -10.32 -0.20
C HIS A 317 -16.56 -10.02 0.86
N ILE A 318 -16.98 -9.97 2.11
CA ILE A 318 -16.08 -9.78 3.26
C ILE A 318 -15.98 -11.10 4.02
N TYR A 319 -14.78 -11.67 4.04
CA TYR A 319 -14.47 -12.91 4.72
C TYR A 319 -13.90 -12.63 6.10
N VAL A 320 -14.59 -13.05 7.15
CA VAL A 320 -14.12 -12.97 8.53
C VAL A 320 -13.44 -14.29 8.88
N THR A 321 -12.11 -14.29 8.98
CA THR A 321 -11.30 -15.53 9.06
C THR A 321 -11.15 -16.08 10.47
N ARG A 322 -11.52 -15.34 11.50
CA ARG A 322 -11.55 -15.80 12.89
C ARG A 322 -12.96 -15.66 13.41
N ALA A 323 -13.73 -16.75 13.33
CA ALA A 323 -15.02 -16.88 13.98
C ALA A 323 -14.82 -17.46 15.39
N GLY A 324 -15.25 -16.74 16.41
CA GLY A 324 -15.46 -17.28 17.75
C GLY A 324 -14.28 -17.17 18.74
N GLY A 325 -14.52 -16.40 19.79
CA GLY A 325 -13.74 -16.35 21.03
C GLY A 325 -13.17 -14.97 21.32
N GLU A 326 -14.02 -14.09 21.68
CA GLU A 326 -13.96 -12.93 22.58
C GLU A 326 -15.00 -11.92 22.13
N ALA A 327 -15.82 -11.50 23.07
CA ALA A 327 -16.88 -10.54 22.85
C ALA A 327 -16.34 -9.36 22.03
N ASP A 328 -17.07 -8.98 20.98
CA ASP A 328 -16.90 -7.68 20.30
C ASP A 328 -16.89 -6.62 21.40
N VAL A 329 -15.70 -6.20 21.81
CA VAL A 329 -15.54 -5.01 22.63
C VAL A 329 -16.07 -3.89 21.75
N ALA A 330 -17.13 -3.25 22.19
CA ALA A 330 -17.73 -2.11 21.52
C ALA A 330 -16.60 -1.15 21.08
N PRO A 331 -16.68 -0.60 19.86
CA PRO A 331 -15.69 0.38 19.42
C PRO A 331 -15.62 1.46 20.50
N PRO A 332 -14.42 2.00 20.78
CA PRO A 332 -14.29 3.11 21.70
C PRO A 332 -15.27 4.20 21.24
N ALA A 333 -16.01 4.78 22.17
CA ALA A 333 -17.10 5.74 21.97
C ALA A 333 -16.72 7.00 21.13
N ILE A 334 -15.51 7.04 20.60
CA ILE A 334 -14.91 8.12 19.79
C ILE A 334 -15.32 8.03 18.31
N ALA A 335 -15.79 6.87 17.81
CA ALA A 335 -16.14 6.73 16.39
C ALA A 335 -17.57 7.21 16.04
N GLU A 336 -18.40 7.49 17.02
CA GLU A 336 -19.82 7.83 16.79
C GLU A 336 -20.12 9.33 16.61
N LYS A 337 -19.13 10.22 16.79
CA LYS A 337 -19.36 11.68 16.72
C LYS A 337 -18.55 12.43 15.67
N ALA A 338 -17.98 11.77 14.70
CA ALA A 338 -17.50 12.49 13.51
C ALA A 338 -18.69 12.81 12.60
N GLY A 339 -19.32 13.94 12.85
CA GLY A 339 -20.23 14.75 12.05
C GLY A 339 -20.87 14.12 10.81
N VAL A 340 -21.86 13.27 11.02
CA VAL A 340 -22.96 13.14 10.06
C VAL A 340 -24.01 14.15 10.49
N THR A 341 -23.98 15.34 9.91
CA THR A 341 -25.09 16.27 9.96
C THR A 341 -26.34 15.56 9.49
N ASP A 342 -27.27 15.48 10.40
CA ASP A 342 -28.61 14.95 10.31
C ASP A 342 -29.34 15.47 9.06
N CYS A 343 -29.45 14.65 8.02
CA CYS A 343 -30.38 14.82 6.90
C CYS A 343 -31.54 13.81 6.95
N ASN A 344 -31.90 13.33 8.15
CA ASN A 344 -33.05 12.44 8.35
C ASN A 344 -34.09 13.06 9.29
N LYS A 345 -34.48 14.29 9.04
CA LYS A 345 -35.63 14.89 9.73
C LYS A 345 -36.63 15.43 8.73
N GLU A 346 -37.17 14.59 7.91
CA GLU A 346 -38.42 14.75 7.20
C GLU A 346 -38.71 13.45 6.46
N ILE A 347 -39.55 12.63 6.96
CA ILE A 347 -40.52 11.69 6.39
C ILE A 347 -40.86 10.65 7.50
N ASN A 348 -41.64 11.09 8.47
CA ASN A 348 -42.50 10.21 9.25
C ASN A 348 -43.73 10.97 9.63
N LEU A 349 -44.67 11.03 8.71
CA LEU A 349 -46.10 11.29 9.01
C LEU A 349 -46.93 10.63 7.91
N ALA A 350 -47.81 9.74 8.38
CA ALA A 350 -48.83 8.98 7.66
C ALA A 350 -48.32 7.57 7.22
N SER A 351 -48.87 6.48 7.64
CA SER A 351 -50.18 6.20 8.18
C SER A 351 -50.20 4.77 8.73
N SER A 352 -50.84 4.61 9.85
CA SER A 352 -51.35 3.35 10.42
C SER A 352 -52.47 2.80 9.54
N SER A 353 -52.52 1.48 9.37
CA SER A 353 -53.69 0.67 9.66
C SER A 353 -53.72 -0.69 8.95
N ASN A 354 -53.74 -1.72 9.75
CA ASN A 354 -54.60 -2.89 9.74
C ASN A 354 -54.53 -3.96 8.65
N SER A 355 -54.23 -5.11 9.18
CA SER A 355 -55.05 -6.37 9.25
C SER A 355 -54.81 -7.45 8.20
N SER A 356 -54.29 -8.54 8.72
CA SER A 356 -54.79 -9.95 8.73
C SER A 356 -55.03 -10.69 7.42
N SER A 357 -54.47 -11.89 7.48
CA SER A 357 -54.95 -13.22 7.12
C SER A 357 -54.33 -13.91 5.92
N GLN A 358 -53.63 -15.01 6.23
CA GLN A 358 -53.72 -16.41 5.77
C GLN A 358 -54.14 -16.65 4.28
N ASP A 359 -53.32 -17.33 3.50
CA ASP A 359 -53.27 -18.78 3.29
C ASP A 359 -52.42 -19.17 2.09
N ALA A 360 -51.69 -20.19 2.29
CA ALA A 360 -51.19 -21.32 1.50
C ALA A 360 -51.18 -21.33 -0.02
N SER A 361 -50.07 -21.80 -0.50
CA SER A 361 -49.80 -22.86 -1.47
C SER A 361 -49.21 -22.50 -2.84
N SER A 362 -48.16 -23.25 -3.08
CA SER A 362 -47.63 -23.80 -4.34
C SER A 362 -46.96 -22.92 -5.36
N ALA A 363 -45.63 -23.07 -5.36
CA ALA A 363 -44.72 -23.41 -6.46
C ALA A 363 -45.01 -22.82 -7.84
N LEU A 364 -44.09 -21.97 -8.28
CA LEU A 364 -43.32 -22.17 -9.52
C LEU A 364 -42.29 -21.07 -9.64
N SER A 365 -41.06 -21.48 -9.77
CA SER A 365 -39.88 -20.69 -9.98
C SER A 365 -39.94 -19.86 -11.26
N VAL A 366 -39.84 -18.57 -11.11
CA VAL A 366 -39.26 -17.68 -12.16
C VAL A 366 -38.29 -16.76 -11.46
N HIS A 367 -37.03 -16.89 -11.80
CA HIS A 367 -35.96 -16.04 -11.35
C HIS A 367 -36.18 -14.60 -11.83
N GLY A 368 -36.88 -13.84 -11.04
CA GLY A 368 -36.90 -12.40 -11.07
C GLY A 368 -35.80 -11.91 -10.14
N VAL A 369 -34.67 -11.45 -10.67
CA VAL A 369 -33.63 -10.78 -9.90
C VAL A 369 -34.25 -9.51 -9.29
N SER A 370 -34.57 -9.59 -8.02
CA SER A 370 -35.01 -8.45 -7.22
C SER A 370 -33.86 -7.43 -7.11
N LYS A 371 -34.11 -6.22 -7.60
CA LYS A 371 -33.30 -5.03 -7.40
C LYS A 371 -33.40 -4.65 -5.91
N SER A 372 -32.61 -5.24 -5.03
CA SER A 372 -32.51 -4.76 -3.66
C SER A 372 -31.14 -5.09 -3.07
N ASP A 373 -30.51 -4.04 -2.64
CA ASP A 373 -29.41 -3.96 -1.70
C ASP A 373 -28.11 -4.69 -2.07
N LEU A 374 -27.08 -3.87 -2.25
CA LEU A 374 -25.68 -4.31 -2.20
C LEU A 374 -25.44 -4.88 -0.78
N GLU A 375 -25.82 -6.13 -0.57
CA GLU A 375 -25.59 -6.83 0.68
C GLU A 375 -24.08 -7.07 0.80
N LEU A 376 -23.48 -6.58 1.89
CA LEU A 376 -22.18 -7.02 2.34
C LEU A 376 -22.34 -8.47 2.80
N ASN A 377 -21.97 -9.41 1.95
CA ASN A 377 -21.96 -10.83 2.31
C ASN A 377 -20.82 -11.10 3.29
N HIS A 378 -21.15 -11.18 4.57
CA HIS A 378 -20.22 -11.58 5.62
C HIS A 378 -20.10 -13.10 5.65
N ILE A 379 -18.97 -13.63 5.20
CA ILE A 379 -18.71 -15.06 5.15
C ILE A 379 -17.71 -15.43 6.26
N GLN A 380 -18.10 -16.29 7.17
CA GLN A 380 -17.22 -16.80 8.24
C GLN A 380 -16.37 -17.95 7.72
N ALA A 381 -15.40 -17.65 6.86
CA ALA A 381 -14.49 -18.63 6.29
C ALA A 381 -13.23 -17.92 5.75
N ARG A 382 -12.24 -18.70 5.36
CA ARG A 382 -11.16 -18.21 4.48
C ARG A 382 -11.64 -18.25 3.03
N PRO A 383 -11.35 -17.22 2.22
CA PRO A 383 -11.69 -17.24 0.81
C PRO A 383 -10.91 -18.34 0.08
N ASP A 384 -11.61 -19.15 -0.71
CA ASP A 384 -10.99 -20.03 -1.70
C ASP A 384 -10.71 -19.20 -2.95
N LEU A 385 -9.47 -18.79 -3.12
CA LEU A 385 -9.07 -17.89 -4.19
C LEU A 385 -9.16 -18.56 -5.58
N ASP A 386 -8.98 -19.88 -5.68
CA ASP A 386 -9.08 -20.59 -6.95
C ASP A 386 -10.52 -20.58 -7.46
N VAL A 387 -11.47 -20.90 -6.58
CA VAL A 387 -12.91 -20.85 -6.90
C VAL A 387 -13.32 -19.42 -7.25
N ILE A 388 -12.97 -18.44 -6.43
CA ILE A 388 -13.36 -17.04 -6.63
C ILE A 388 -12.86 -16.48 -7.96
N VAL A 389 -11.60 -16.73 -8.32
CA VAL A 389 -11.02 -16.22 -9.57
C VAL A 389 -11.67 -16.91 -10.78
N ARG A 390 -11.85 -18.23 -10.72
CA ARG A 390 -12.45 -18.98 -11.83
C ARG A 390 -13.92 -18.62 -12.05
N ASP A 391 -14.68 -18.53 -10.97
CA ASP A 391 -16.09 -18.15 -11.03
C ASP A 391 -16.23 -16.75 -11.61
N PHE A 392 -15.44 -15.78 -11.10
CA PHE A 392 -15.43 -14.42 -11.59
C PHE A 392 -15.17 -14.36 -13.10
N VAL A 393 -14.14 -15.06 -13.60
CA VAL A 393 -13.79 -15.08 -15.03
C VAL A 393 -14.87 -15.78 -15.87
N THR A 394 -15.51 -16.83 -15.36
CA THR A 394 -16.60 -17.54 -16.05
C THR A 394 -17.89 -16.74 -16.12
N GLU A 395 -18.18 -15.91 -15.12
CA GLU A 395 -19.35 -15.04 -15.09
C GLU A 395 -19.20 -13.79 -15.97
N THR A 396 -17.99 -13.46 -16.43
CA THR A 396 -17.76 -12.32 -17.31
C THR A 396 -18.29 -12.61 -18.73
N VAL A 397 -18.91 -11.60 -19.33
CA VAL A 397 -19.50 -11.74 -20.68
C VAL A 397 -18.51 -11.37 -21.76
N LYS A 398 -17.74 -10.30 -21.57
CA LYS A 398 -16.76 -9.76 -22.53
C LYS A 398 -15.59 -9.10 -21.82
N GLY A 399 -14.47 -9.01 -22.52
CA GLY A 399 -13.25 -8.32 -22.09
C GLY A 399 -12.40 -9.11 -21.12
N GLY A 400 -11.12 -8.73 -21.03
CA GLY A 400 -10.18 -9.32 -20.08
C GLY A 400 -10.49 -8.95 -18.64
N THR A 401 -9.79 -9.60 -17.71
CA THR A 401 -9.93 -9.37 -16.28
C THR A 401 -8.63 -8.85 -15.69
N ASP A 402 -8.69 -7.67 -15.06
CA ASP A 402 -7.59 -7.17 -14.26
C ASP A 402 -7.88 -7.43 -12.76
N ILE A 403 -6.98 -8.17 -12.13
CA ILE A 403 -7.03 -8.49 -10.70
C ILE A 403 -6.09 -7.56 -9.97
N PHE A 404 -6.62 -6.73 -9.08
CA PHE A 404 -5.84 -5.90 -8.17
C PHE A 404 -5.77 -6.59 -6.80
N ALA A 405 -4.56 -6.86 -6.33
CA ALA A 405 -4.40 -7.59 -5.08
C ALA A 405 -3.38 -6.95 -4.15
N SER A 406 -3.69 -6.94 -2.84
CA SER A 406 -2.75 -6.57 -1.79
C SER A 406 -3.05 -7.33 -0.50
N GLY A 407 -2.03 -7.95 0.07
CA GLY A 407 -2.16 -8.76 1.27
C GLY A 407 -0.91 -9.57 1.60
N PRO A 408 -1.02 -10.60 2.46
CA PRO A 408 0.11 -11.46 2.82
C PRO A 408 0.74 -12.13 1.61
N GLY A 409 2.06 -12.31 1.63
CA GLY A 409 2.84 -12.89 0.53
C GLY A 409 2.35 -14.25 0.06
N GLY A 410 1.89 -15.12 0.99
CA GLY A 410 1.28 -16.40 0.65
C GLY A 410 0.04 -16.24 -0.24
N MET A 411 -0.83 -15.28 0.07
CA MET A 411 -2.01 -14.95 -0.74
C MET A 411 -1.61 -14.49 -2.15
N ILE A 412 -0.62 -13.63 -2.26
CA ILE A 412 -0.15 -13.12 -3.55
C ILE A 412 0.51 -14.24 -4.37
N SER A 413 1.29 -15.11 -3.73
CA SER A 413 1.90 -16.28 -4.39
C SER A 413 0.85 -17.26 -4.92
N ASP A 414 -0.20 -17.53 -4.14
CA ASP A 414 -1.33 -18.36 -4.57
C ASP A 414 -2.06 -17.73 -5.76
N LEU A 415 -2.33 -16.42 -5.70
CA LEU A 415 -2.96 -15.71 -6.81
C LEU A 415 -2.14 -15.77 -8.10
N ARG A 416 -0.81 -15.60 -8.02
CA ARG A 416 0.08 -15.75 -9.20
C ARG A 416 -0.06 -17.13 -9.82
N ARG A 417 -0.08 -18.18 -9.01
CA ARG A 417 -0.24 -19.57 -9.47
C ARG A 417 -1.63 -19.80 -10.09
N ILE A 418 -2.69 -19.33 -9.44
CA ILE A 418 -4.07 -19.47 -9.90
C ILE A 418 -4.26 -18.77 -11.25
N ILE A 419 -3.82 -17.52 -11.34
CA ILE A 419 -3.94 -16.72 -12.57
C ILE A 419 -3.16 -17.36 -13.73
N ALA A 420 -1.94 -17.83 -13.46
CA ALA A 420 -1.16 -18.54 -14.47
C ALA A 420 -1.87 -19.80 -15.00
N SER A 421 -2.65 -20.50 -14.13
CA SER A 421 -3.43 -21.68 -14.54
C SER A 421 -4.79 -21.33 -15.18
N THR A 422 -5.33 -20.12 -14.93
CA THR A 422 -6.61 -19.67 -15.47
C THR A 422 -6.47 -19.08 -16.87
N ASN A 423 -5.32 -18.47 -17.17
CA ASN A 423 -5.02 -17.90 -18.48
C ASN A 423 -5.00 -18.97 -19.58
N LYS A 424 -5.73 -18.73 -20.68
CA LYS A 424 -5.82 -19.60 -21.84
C LYS A 424 -5.42 -18.85 -23.11
N GLY A 425 -4.12 -18.70 -23.32
CA GLY A 425 -3.58 -17.94 -24.47
C GLY A 425 -4.10 -18.39 -25.83
N GLY A 426 -4.42 -19.69 -25.98
CA GLY A 426 -5.02 -20.22 -27.22
C GLY A 426 -6.44 -19.72 -27.47
N ASP A 427 -7.23 -19.50 -26.42
CA ASP A 427 -8.60 -18.99 -26.52
C ASP A 427 -8.59 -17.46 -26.74
N VAL A 428 -7.67 -16.76 -26.07
CA VAL A 428 -7.41 -15.32 -26.28
C VAL A 428 -7.00 -15.06 -27.75
N TRP A 429 -6.12 -15.89 -28.29
CA TRP A 429 -5.71 -15.79 -29.68
C TRP A 429 -6.89 -15.98 -30.67
N LYS A 430 -7.91 -16.77 -30.30
CA LYS A 430 -9.14 -16.97 -31.06
C LYS A 430 -10.18 -15.88 -30.86
N GLY A 431 -9.87 -14.85 -30.03
CA GLY A 431 -10.73 -13.71 -29.80
C GLY A 431 -11.62 -13.83 -28.54
N ASP A 432 -11.41 -14.83 -27.69
CA ASP A 432 -12.08 -14.92 -26.37
C ASP A 432 -11.23 -14.26 -25.28
N ASP A 433 -11.31 -12.92 -25.20
CA ASP A 433 -10.54 -12.09 -24.27
C ASP A 433 -10.85 -12.37 -22.80
N ARG A 434 -11.91 -13.08 -22.45
CA ARG A 434 -12.26 -13.42 -21.04
C ARG A 434 -11.14 -14.15 -20.32
N TRP A 435 -10.34 -14.91 -21.07
CA TRP A 435 -9.22 -15.69 -20.57
C TRP A 435 -7.89 -14.92 -20.52
N ASP A 436 -7.88 -13.61 -20.85
CA ASP A 436 -6.75 -12.70 -20.58
C ASP A 436 -6.91 -12.14 -19.16
N VAL A 437 -6.30 -12.82 -18.20
CA VAL A 437 -6.36 -12.45 -16.79
C VAL A 437 -5.00 -11.90 -16.37
N ARG A 438 -4.99 -10.67 -15.85
CA ARG A 438 -3.78 -9.96 -15.43
C ARG A 438 -3.79 -9.71 -13.93
N LEU A 439 -2.62 -9.75 -13.29
CA LEU A 439 -2.45 -9.44 -11.88
C LEU A 439 -1.61 -8.19 -11.69
N THR A 440 -2.17 -7.23 -10.99
CA THR A 440 -1.46 -6.07 -10.45
C THR A 440 -1.50 -6.16 -8.93
N CYS A 441 -0.34 -6.32 -8.30
CA CYS A 441 -0.27 -6.50 -6.85
C CYS A 441 0.69 -5.50 -6.20
N ASP A 442 0.38 -5.16 -4.95
CA ASP A 442 1.27 -4.38 -4.10
C ASP A 442 2.13 -5.33 -3.26
N ASP A 443 3.37 -5.54 -3.69
CA ASP A 443 4.32 -6.44 -3.02
C ASP A 443 4.97 -5.81 -1.77
N ARG A 444 4.66 -4.54 -1.46
CA ARG A 444 5.29 -3.79 -0.35
C ARG A 444 4.90 -4.27 1.04
N LEU A 445 3.87 -5.10 1.17
CA LEU A 445 3.45 -5.68 2.45
C LEU A 445 4.24 -6.94 2.86
N GLU A 446 5.16 -7.41 2.05
CA GLU A 446 5.97 -8.61 2.32
C GLU A 446 7.16 -8.37 3.26
N TRP A 447 7.52 -7.11 3.56
CA TRP A 447 8.69 -6.73 4.35
C TRP A 447 8.40 -6.46 5.83
#